data_9aed397793502ded2c09630fab25ea23
#
_entry.id   9aed397793502ded2c09630fab25ea23
#
_cell.length_a   1.000
_cell.length_b   1.000
_cell.length_c   1.000
_cell.angle_alpha   90.00
_cell.angle_beta   90.00
_cell.angle_gamma   90.00
#
_symmetry.space_group_name_H-M   'P 1'
#
loop_
_entity.id
_entity.type
_entity.pdbx_description
1 polymer ?
#
loop_
_entity_poly.entity_id
_entity_poly.type
_entity_poly.pdbx_seq_one_letter_code
_entity_poly.pdbx_strand_id
1 'polypeptide(L)'
;MAKLTVEGFEPVEVVSGKRLVLAIEQDAKVDILHACGGNARCTTCRVEFIAGEPEMMTAAERQVLTAKGVTGVRLSCQILCDHDITVRAVSRLTGSGRPDPGPLPAAEITPPPEWIKA
;
A
#
# COMPACT_ATOMS: atom_id res chain seq x y z
N MET A 1 4.09 -7.69 16.70
CA MET A 1 4.54 -6.58 15.81
C MET A 1 5.08 -7.17 14.53
N ALA A 2 4.86 -6.49 13.42
CA ALA A 2 5.43 -6.84 12.13
C ALA A 2 6.56 -5.87 11.80
N LYS A 3 7.53 -6.29 11.01
CA LYS A 3 8.64 -5.44 10.58
C LYS A 3 8.42 -5.01 9.15
N LEU A 4 8.39 -3.70 8.91
CA LEU A 4 8.25 -3.12 7.58
C LEU A 4 9.58 -2.49 7.16
N THR A 5 10.06 -2.88 5.99
CA THR A 5 11.21 -2.23 5.35
C THR A 5 10.76 -1.66 4.02
N VAL A 6 10.90 -0.34 3.86
CA VAL A 6 10.71 0.30 2.55
C VAL A 6 12.10 0.54 1.98
N GLU A 7 12.34 0.09 0.76
CA GLU A 7 13.66 0.21 0.13
C GLU A 7 14.18 1.64 0.17
N GLY A 8 15.39 1.83 0.67
CA GLY A 8 16.00 3.14 0.84
C GLY A 8 15.72 3.80 2.18
N PHE A 9 14.95 3.15 3.06
CA PHE A 9 14.58 3.68 4.38
C PHE A 9 14.90 2.66 5.47
N GLU A 10 14.99 3.12 6.71
CA GLU A 10 15.26 2.26 7.85
C GLU A 10 14.06 1.35 8.15
N PRO A 11 14.30 0.09 8.55
CA PRO A 11 13.21 -0.80 8.99
C PRO A 11 12.49 -0.23 10.21
N VAL A 12 11.16 -0.45 10.27
CA VAL A 12 10.35 0.01 11.40
C VAL A 12 9.45 -1.13 11.90
N GLU A 13 9.09 -1.05 13.18
CA GLU A 13 8.11 -1.95 13.78
C GLU A 13 6.73 -1.38 13.58
N VAL A 14 5.79 -2.23 13.18
CA VAL A 14 4.40 -1.85 12.87
C VAL A 14 3.45 -2.72 13.67
N VAL A 15 2.40 -2.12 14.23
CA VAL A 15 1.34 -2.88 14.89
C VAL A 15 0.72 -3.85 13.88
N SER A 16 0.69 -5.13 14.23
CA SER A 16 0.18 -6.17 13.34
C SER A 16 -1.28 -5.90 12.94
N GLY A 17 -1.56 -5.97 11.64
CA GLY A 17 -2.89 -5.72 11.09
C GLY A 17 -3.12 -4.28 10.63
N LYS A 18 -2.16 -3.38 10.76
CA LYS A 18 -2.26 -2.01 10.24
C LYS A 18 -2.24 -2.03 8.71
N ARG A 19 -3.05 -1.18 8.07
CA ARG A 19 -3.02 -1.07 6.59
C ARG A 19 -1.62 -0.69 6.14
N LEU A 20 -1.13 -1.36 5.09
CA LEU A 20 0.24 -1.15 4.62
C LEU A 20 0.48 0.30 4.19
N VAL A 21 -0.48 0.94 3.51
CA VAL A 21 -0.34 2.35 3.09
C VAL A 21 -0.12 3.27 4.30
N LEU A 22 -0.85 3.04 5.39
CA LEU A 22 -0.69 3.82 6.60
C LEU A 22 0.63 3.52 7.31
N ALA A 23 1.05 2.26 7.32
CA ALA A 23 2.34 1.87 7.89
C ALA A 23 3.50 2.53 7.15
N ILE A 24 3.43 2.57 5.83
CA ILE A 24 4.44 3.22 5.00
C ILE A 24 4.49 4.73 5.30
N GLU A 25 3.34 5.38 5.35
CA GLU A 25 3.27 6.83 5.55
C GLU A 25 3.58 7.23 6.99
N GLN A 26 2.97 6.56 7.97
CA GLN A 26 3.02 6.99 9.38
C GLN A 26 4.20 6.42 10.15
N ASP A 27 4.55 5.15 9.92
CA ASP A 27 5.62 4.48 10.66
C ASP A 27 6.95 4.61 9.94
N ALA A 28 7.00 4.30 8.65
CA ALA A 28 8.22 4.41 7.86
C ALA A 28 8.51 5.84 7.41
N LYS A 29 7.56 6.76 7.53
CA LYS A 29 7.69 8.17 7.15
C LYS A 29 8.01 8.37 5.67
N VAL A 30 7.44 7.54 4.82
CA VAL A 30 7.61 7.62 3.37
C VAL A 30 6.39 8.32 2.77
N ASP A 31 6.62 9.27 1.90
CA ASP A 31 5.61 10.11 1.25
C ASP A 31 4.92 9.42 0.08
N ILE A 32 4.42 8.21 0.31
CA ILE A 32 3.71 7.45 -0.71
C ILE A 32 2.41 8.15 -1.10
N LEU A 33 2.07 8.11 -2.41
CA LEU A 33 0.83 8.70 -2.89
C LEU A 33 -0.36 7.78 -2.59
N HIS A 34 -1.51 8.40 -2.28
CA HIS A 34 -2.79 7.73 -2.08
C HIS A 34 -3.93 8.65 -2.50
N ALA A 35 -3.93 9.03 -3.79
CA ALA A 35 -4.79 10.09 -4.32
C ALA A 35 -6.29 9.86 -4.11
N CYS A 36 -6.75 8.60 -4.05
CA CYS A 36 -8.16 8.29 -3.80
C CYS A 36 -8.48 8.10 -2.31
N GLY A 37 -7.52 8.36 -1.40
CA GLY A 37 -7.74 8.15 0.02
C GLY A 37 -7.78 6.67 0.43
N GLY A 38 -7.16 5.79 -0.36
CA GLY A 38 -7.08 4.37 -0.03
C GLY A 38 -8.32 3.55 -0.40
N ASN A 39 -9.13 4.03 -1.34
CA ASN A 39 -10.40 3.39 -1.71
C ASN A 39 -10.31 2.48 -2.94
N ALA A 40 -9.10 2.07 -3.35
CA ALA A 40 -8.87 1.20 -4.51
C ALA A 40 -9.45 1.75 -5.81
N ARG A 41 -9.43 3.07 -6.00
CA ARG A 41 -9.95 3.73 -7.20
C ARG A 41 -8.84 4.24 -8.11
N CYS A 42 -7.68 4.51 -7.55
CA CYS A 42 -6.49 4.90 -8.31
C CYS A 42 -5.40 3.85 -8.07
N THR A 43 -4.24 4.03 -8.66
CA THR A 43 -3.13 3.11 -8.47
C THR A 43 -1.91 3.82 -7.89
N THR A 44 -2.10 5.00 -7.27
CA THR A 44 -0.98 5.79 -6.78
C THR A 44 -0.31 5.24 -5.53
N CYS A 45 -1.02 4.40 -4.74
CA CYS A 45 -0.44 3.75 -3.56
C CYS A 45 0.33 2.47 -3.91
N ARG A 46 0.71 2.28 -5.16
CA ARG A 46 1.36 1.05 -5.63
C ARG A 46 2.74 0.85 -5.02
N VAL A 47 3.02 -0.42 -4.72
CA VAL A 47 4.33 -0.85 -4.23
C VAL A 47 4.78 -2.08 -5.01
N GLU A 48 6.11 -2.25 -5.12
CA GLU A 48 6.70 -3.50 -5.62
C GLU A 48 7.18 -4.29 -4.42
N PHE A 49 6.81 -5.57 -4.34
CA PHE A 49 7.26 -6.43 -3.26
C PHE A 49 8.64 -6.99 -3.54
N ILE A 50 9.53 -6.83 -2.56
CA ILE A 50 10.86 -7.45 -2.56
C ILE A 50 10.79 -8.74 -1.75
N ALA A 51 10.04 -8.74 -0.66
CA ALA A 51 9.80 -9.93 0.17
C ALA A 51 8.47 -9.78 0.93
N GLY A 52 7.85 -10.92 1.24
CA GLY A 52 6.65 -10.95 2.08
C GLY A 52 5.35 -10.61 1.35
N GLU A 53 5.29 -10.78 0.02
CA GLU A 53 4.04 -10.52 -0.71
C GLU A 53 2.93 -11.45 -0.22
N PRO A 54 1.74 -10.90 0.17
CA PRO A 54 0.61 -11.72 0.61
C PRO A 54 0.09 -12.63 -0.49
N GLU A 55 -0.37 -13.83 -0.11
CA GLU A 55 -0.99 -14.77 -1.04
C GLU A 55 -2.41 -14.35 -1.41
N MET A 56 -3.05 -13.52 -0.59
CA MET A 56 -4.41 -13.05 -0.80
C MET A 56 -4.40 -11.59 -1.23
N MET A 57 -5.44 -11.18 -1.95
CA MET A 57 -5.69 -9.79 -2.29
C MET A 57 -7.18 -9.50 -2.19
N THR A 58 -7.56 -8.22 -2.10
CA THR A 58 -8.97 -7.87 -2.16
C THR A 58 -9.48 -7.94 -3.60
N ALA A 59 -10.76 -8.26 -3.75
CA ALA A 59 -11.39 -8.23 -5.07
C ALA A 59 -11.30 -6.83 -5.70
N ALA A 60 -11.41 -5.78 -4.86
CA ALA A 60 -11.29 -4.39 -5.33
C ALA A 60 -9.90 -4.11 -5.92
N GLU A 61 -8.83 -4.61 -5.28
CA GLU A 61 -7.47 -4.47 -5.82
C GLU A 61 -7.35 -5.13 -7.18
N ARG A 62 -7.79 -6.38 -7.30
CA ARG A 62 -7.73 -7.10 -8.58
C ARG A 62 -8.50 -6.37 -9.66
N GLN A 63 -9.71 -5.88 -9.34
CA GLN A 63 -10.55 -5.20 -10.29
C GLN A 63 -9.86 -3.94 -10.85
N VAL A 64 -9.29 -3.10 -9.99
CA VAL A 64 -8.68 -1.85 -10.45
C VAL A 64 -7.36 -2.11 -11.20
N LEU A 65 -6.55 -3.06 -10.75
CA LEU A 65 -5.31 -3.42 -11.46
C LEU A 65 -5.62 -3.96 -12.86
N THR A 66 -6.62 -4.81 -12.98
CA THR A 66 -7.05 -5.37 -14.27
C THR A 66 -7.62 -4.27 -15.17
N ALA A 67 -8.50 -3.44 -14.64
CA ALA A 67 -9.15 -2.37 -15.42
C ALA A 67 -8.14 -1.36 -15.97
N LYS A 68 -7.07 -1.09 -15.22
CA LYS A 68 -6.04 -0.12 -15.63
C LYS A 68 -4.84 -0.78 -16.33
N GLY A 69 -4.85 -2.10 -16.48
CA GLY A 69 -3.78 -2.84 -17.14
C GLY A 69 -2.44 -2.74 -16.40
N VAL A 70 -2.46 -2.62 -15.08
CA VAL A 70 -1.26 -2.47 -14.25
C VAL A 70 -0.83 -3.84 -13.74
N THR A 71 0.44 -4.18 -13.94
CA THR A 71 1.03 -5.46 -13.50
C THR A 71 2.33 -5.24 -12.74
N GLY A 72 2.77 -6.25 -11.99
CA GLY A 72 4.05 -6.20 -11.26
C GLY A 72 4.02 -5.37 -10.00
N VAL A 73 2.87 -4.86 -9.57
CA VAL A 73 2.72 -4.06 -8.36
C VAL A 73 1.51 -4.51 -7.57
N ARG A 74 1.47 -4.12 -6.30
CA ARG A 74 0.33 -4.30 -5.41
C ARG A 74 -0.12 -2.94 -4.87
N LEU A 75 -1.39 -2.84 -4.49
CA LEU A 75 -1.93 -1.61 -3.90
C LEU A 75 -1.81 -1.66 -2.38
N SER A 76 -0.95 -0.81 -1.81
CA SER A 76 -0.71 -0.81 -0.36
C SER A 76 -1.95 -0.47 0.44
N CYS A 77 -2.94 0.21 -0.14
CA CYS A 77 -4.19 0.53 0.54
C CYS A 77 -5.08 -0.70 0.76
N GLN A 78 -4.80 -1.81 0.07
CA GLN A 78 -5.60 -3.04 0.14
C GLN A 78 -4.84 -4.19 0.82
N ILE A 79 -3.77 -3.90 1.56
CA ILE A 79 -2.93 -4.89 2.21
C ILE A 79 -2.83 -4.57 3.70
N LEU A 80 -2.84 -5.62 4.53
CA LEU A 80 -2.59 -5.50 5.97
C LEU A 80 -1.15 -5.91 6.26
N CYS A 81 -0.47 -5.12 7.10
CA CYS A 81 0.89 -5.42 7.54
C CYS A 81 0.82 -6.31 8.78
N ASP A 82 0.63 -7.62 8.56
CA ASP A 82 0.48 -8.61 9.63
C ASP A 82 1.64 -9.62 9.68
N HIS A 83 2.68 -9.38 8.90
CA HIS A 83 3.91 -10.19 8.84
C HIS A 83 5.03 -9.29 8.32
N ASP A 84 6.26 -9.79 8.32
CA ASP A 84 7.41 -9.01 7.83
C ASP A 84 7.30 -8.78 6.33
N ILE A 85 7.41 -7.50 5.94
CA ILE A 85 7.24 -7.07 4.55
C ILE A 85 8.41 -6.18 4.15
N THR A 86 8.92 -6.37 2.94
CA THR A 86 9.88 -5.47 2.30
C THR A 86 9.33 -5.04 0.96
N VAL A 87 9.19 -3.73 0.75
CA VAL A 87 8.60 -3.17 -0.47
C VAL A 87 9.39 -1.97 -0.96
N ARG A 88 9.14 -1.59 -2.22
CA ARG A 88 9.57 -0.32 -2.81
C ARG A 88 8.33 0.51 -3.11
N ALA A 89 8.30 1.75 -2.60
CA ALA A 89 7.23 2.69 -2.94
C ALA A 89 7.48 3.23 -4.35
N VAL A 90 6.56 2.95 -5.27
CA VAL A 90 6.73 3.30 -6.68
C VAL A 90 6.37 4.76 -6.95
N SER A 91 5.26 5.23 -6.35
CA SER A 91 4.75 6.58 -6.58
C SER A 91 4.82 7.37 -5.28
N ARG A 92 5.70 8.37 -5.24
CA ARG A 92 5.91 9.22 -4.08
C ARG A 92 5.51 10.65 -4.38
N LEU A 93 5.19 11.42 -3.33
CA LEU A 93 4.89 12.84 -3.45
C LEU A 93 6.07 13.61 -4.01
N THR A 94 7.28 13.33 -3.50
CA THR A 94 8.51 13.93 -4.01
C THR A 94 8.69 13.59 -5.49
N GLY A 95 8.77 14.61 -6.34
CA GLY A 95 8.94 14.44 -7.77
C GLY A 95 7.63 14.21 -8.54
N SER A 96 6.48 14.15 -7.86
CA SER A 96 5.19 13.92 -8.52
C SER A 96 4.56 15.19 -9.10
N GLY A 97 4.96 16.36 -8.61
CA GLY A 97 4.34 17.63 -8.97
C GLY A 97 2.99 17.87 -8.27
N ARG A 98 2.57 17.00 -7.37
CA ARG A 98 1.32 17.14 -6.62
C ARG A 98 1.53 17.98 -5.36
N PRO A 99 0.51 18.73 -4.88
CA PRO A 99 0.64 19.53 -3.66
C PRO A 99 0.61 18.69 -2.38
N ASP A 100 -0.05 17.51 -2.41
CA ASP A 100 -0.14 16.60 -1.26
C ASP A 100 -0.36 15.16 -1.75
N PRO A 101 -0.20 14.15 -0.87
CA PRO A 101 -0.32 12.75 -1.29
C PRO A 101 -1.76 12.29 -1.49
N GLY A 102 -2.75 13.08 -1.11
CA GLY A 102 -4.18 12.75 -1.17
C GLY A 102 -4.81 12.68 0.21
N PRO A 103 -6.13 12.43 0.29
CA PRO A 103 -6.82 12.30 1.58
C PRO A 103 -6.25 11.17 2.42
N LEU A 104 -6.24 11.35 3.75
CA LEU A 104 -5.75 10.31 4.66
C LEU A 104 -6.63 9.06 4.57
N PRO A 105 -6.06 7.88 4.28
CA PRO A 105 -6.83 6.64 4.26
C PRO A 105 -7.39 6.30 5.64
N ALA A 106 -8.58 5.67 5.67
CA ALA A 106 -9.17 5.18 6.92
C ALA A 106 -8.29 4.08 7.54
N ALA A 107 -8.45 3.85 8.84
CA ALA A 107 -7.70 2.81 9.55
C ALA A 107 -8.02 1.41 9.00
N GLU A 108 -9.26 1.18 8.60
CA GLU A 108 -9.69 -0.09 8.03
C GLU A 108 -9.70 -0.03 6.51
N ILE A 109 -9.52 -1.19 5.86
CA ILE A 109 -9.53 -1.25 4.40
C ILE A 109 -10.89 -0.82 3.86
N THR A 110 -10.87 0.09 2.89
CA THR A 110 -12.06 0.56 2.18
C THR A 110 -11.85 0.39 0.67
N PRO A 111 -12.85 -0.05 -0.08
CA PRO A 111 -14.15 -0.59 0.39
C PRO A 111 -13.96 -1.83 1.27
N PRO A 112 -15.00 -2.31 1.98
CA PRO A 112 -14.87 -3.50 2.83
C PRO A 112 -14.21 -4.65 2.06
N PRO A 113 -13.19 -5.28 2.62
CA PRO A 113 -12.40 -6.24 1.87
C PRO A 113 -13.14 -7.53 1.59
N GLU A 114 -13.02 -8.02 0.36
CA GLU A 114 -13.42 -9.36 -0.02
C GLU A 114 -12.13 -10.06 -0.46
N TRP A 115 -11.66 -11.00 0.35
CA TRP A 115 -10.36 -11.63 0.14
C TRP A 115 -10.44 -12.74 -0.89
N ILE A 116 -9.57 -12.68 -1.89
CA ILE A 116 -9.44 -13.69 -2.94
C ILE A 116 -7.98 -14.07 -3.08
N LYS A 117 -7.70 -15.16 -3.74
CA LYS A 117 -6.33 -15.59 -4.01
C LYS A 117 -5.69 -14.67 -5.06
N ALA A 118 -4.51 -14.19 -4.74
CA ALA A 118 -3.76 -13.33 -5.65
C ALA A 118 -3.24 -14.08 -6.88
#